data_866d7ead5050a50de8965900b4df19d7
#
_entry.id   866d7ead5050a50de8965900b4df19d7
#
_cell.length_a   1.000
_cell.length_b   1.000
_cell.length_c   1.000
_cell.angle_alpha   90.00
_cell.angle_beta   90.00
_cell.angle_gamma   90.00
#
_symmetry.space_group_name_H-M   'P 1'
#
loop_
_entity.id
_entity.type
_entity.pdbx_description
1 polymer ?
#
loop_
_entity_poly.entity_id
_entity_poly.type
_entity_poly.pdbx_seq_one_letter_code
_entity_poly.pdbx_strand_id
1 'polypeptide(L)'
;DAFVADSPELAAARDALQIEVSVARAAAERGDAQGFAQALRRVDTWTTRLWPDSPQRRQARTRLRELQQAPLRPRLPELGTTLLQLQAMREGRSTQ
;
A
#
# COMPACT_ATOMS: atom_id res chain seq x y z
N ASP A 1 -9.97 16.06 -5.14
CA ASP A 1 -11.12 15.48 -4.67
C ASP A 1 -11.75 14.37 -5.47
N ALA A 2 -13.06 14.15 -5.28
CA ALA A 2 -13.72 13.00 -5.84
C ALA A 2 -13.57 12.90 -7.35
N PHE A 3 -13.60 14.01 -8.05
CA PHE A 3 -13.51 13.98 -9.49
C PHE A 3 -12.19 13.37 -9.98
N VAL A 4 -11.14 13.51 -9.21
CA VAL A 4 -9.84 12.95 -9.58
C VAL A 4 -9.91 11.44 -9.62
N ALA A 5 -10.77 10.85 -8.78
CA ALA A 5 -10.88 9.40 -8.70
C ALA A 5 -11.44 8.79 -9.97
N ASP A 6 -12.06 9.60 -10.81
CA ASP A 6 -12.68 9.09 -12.03
C ASP A 6 -11.81 9.25 -13.26
N SER A 7 -10.61 9.82 -13.11
CA SER A 7 -9.75 10.00 -14.27
C SER A 7 -9.13 8.68 -14.70
N PRO A 8 -8.88 8.49 -16.00
CA PRO A 8 -8.18 7.29 -16.45
C PRO A 8 -6.78 7.16 -15.84
N GLU A 9 -6.09 8.28 -15.65
CA GLU A 9 -4.77 8.23 -15.03
C GLU A 9 -4.84 7.73 -13.60
N LEU A 10 -5.85 8.15 -12.86
CA LEU A 10 -6.00 7.71 -11.48
C LEU A 10 -6.38 6.24 -11.42
N ALA A 11 -7.22 5.79 -12.34
CA ALA A 11 -7.57 4.37 -12.41
C ALA A 11 -6.34 3.54 -12.70
N ALA A 12 -5.50 3.99 -13.63
CA ALA A 12 -4.26 3.28 -13.93
C ALA A 12 -3.32 3.26 -12.74
N ALA A 13 -3.28 4.36 -11.99
CA ALA A 13 -2.44 4.42 -10.78
C ALA A 13 -2.93 3.45 -9.72
N ARG A 14 -4.23 3.31 -9.56
CA ARG A 14 -4.79 2.34 -8.63
C ARG A 14 -4.46 0.92 -9.03
N ASP A 15 -4.53 0.64 -10.33
CA ASP A 15 -4.16 -0.69 -10.83
C ASP A 15 -2.68 -0.95 -10.56
N ALA A 16 -1.83 0.04 -10.76
CA ALA A 16 -0.41 -0.10 -10.48
C ALA A 16 -0.19 -0.38 -8.99
N LEU A 17 -0.92 0.30 -8.11
CA LEU A 17 -0.81 0.05 -6.68
C LEU A 17 -1.19 -1.39 -6.36
N GLN A 18 -2.27 -1.90 -6.94
CA GLN A 18 -2.68 -3.27 -6.71
C GLN A 18 -1.62 -4.26 -7.17
N ILE A 19 -0.98 -3.99 -8.30
CA ILE A 19 0.09 -4.85 -8.78
C ILE A 19 1.25 -4.85 -7.80
N GLU A 20 1.65 -3.68 -7.29
CA GLU A 20 2.75 -3.62 -6.34
C GLU A 20 2.43 -4.33 -5.03
N VAL A 21 1.19 -4.22 -4.57
CA VAL A 21 0.76 -4.95 -3.39
C VAL A 21 0.87 -6.46 -3.63
N SER A 22 0.46 -6.93 -4.80
CA SER A 22 0.57 -8.34 -5.14
C SER A 22 2.03 -8.79 -5.20
N VAL A 23 2.90 -7.95 -5.74
CA VAL A 23 4.33 -8.24 -5.79
C VAL A 23 4.90 -8.37 -4.38
N ALA A 24 4.50 -7.47 -3.48
CA ALA A 24 4.97 -7.52 -2.10
C ALA A 24 4.51 -8.81 -1.42
N ARG A 25 3.26 -9.20 -1.62
CA ARG A 25 2.74 -10.42 -1.01
C ARG A 25 3.47 -11.65 -1.54
N ALA A 26 3.69 -11.70 -2.83
CA ALA A 26 4.40 -12.84 -3.43
C ALA A 26 5.83 -12.93 -2.91
N ALA A 27 6.50 -11.79 -2.78
CA ALA A 27 7.86 -11.77 -2.24
C ALA A 27 7.86 -12.26 -0.78
N ALA A 28 6.88 -11.82 0.01
CA ALA A 28 6.78 -12.25 1.40
C ALA A 28 6.57 -13.76 1.49
N GLU A 29 5.71 -14.29 0.63
CA GLU A 29 5.38 -15.70 0.66
C GLU A 29 6.57 -16.59 0.32
N ARG A 30 7.47 -16.12 -0.54
CA ARG A 30 8.65 -16.92 -0.88
C ARG A 30 9.89 -16.52 -0.07
N GLY A 31 9.75 -15.64 0.92
CA GLY A 31 10.83 -15.28 1.79
C GLY A 31 11.85 -14.34 1.15
N ASP A 32 11.47 -13.61 0.12
CA ASP A 32 12.35 -12.67 -0.58
C ASP A 32 12.28 -11.32 0.11
N ALA A 33 13.14 -11.12 1.10
CA ALA A 33 13.09 -9.92 1.92
C ALA A 33 13.43 -8.67 1.11
N GLN A 34 14.39 -8.76 0.19
CA GLN A 34 14.77 -7.61 -0.61
C GLN A 34 13.68 -7.21 -1.58
N GLY A 35 13.10 -8.19 -2.27
CA GLY A 35 11.98 -7.92 -3.17
C GLY A 35 10.78 -7.36 -2.43
N PHE A 36 10.53 -7.87 -1.22
CA PHE A 36 9.46 -7.37 -0.38
C PHE A 36 9.67 -5.90 -0.02
N ALA A 37 10.87 -5.55 0.45
CA ALA A 37 11.16 -4.17 0.80
C ALA A 37 11.05 -3.23 -0.39
N GLN A 38 11.53 -3.67 -1.55
CA GLN A 38 11.45 -2.85 -2.76
C GLN A 38 10.02 -2.62 -3.18
N ALA A 39 9.19 -3.68 -3.12
CA ALA A 39 7.78 -3.54 -3.49
C ALA A 39 7.07 -2.60 -2.52
N LEU A 40 7.37 -2.67 -1.22
CA LEU A 40 6.75 -1.78 -0.25
C LEU A 40 7.14 -0.32 -0.49
N ARG A 41 8.36 -0.06 -0.93
CA ARG A 41 8.75 1.31 -1.29
C ARG A 41 7.91 1.82 -2.45
N ARG A 42 7.62 0.98 -3.43
CA ARG A 42 6.77 1.38 -4.54
C ARG A 42 5.33 1.58 -4.10
N VAL A 43 4.84 0.73 -3.18
CA VAL A 43 3.52 0.93 -2.59
C VAL A 43 3.45 2.30 -1.90
N ASP A 44 4.49 2.64 -1.14
CA ASP A 44 4.54 3.93 -0.46
C ASP A 44 4.51 5.09 -1.45
N THR A 45 5.24 4.98 -2.55
CA THR A 45 5.24 6.01 -3.59
C THR A 45 3.86 6.19 -4.18
N TRP A 46 3.18 5.10 -4.52
CA TRP A 46 1.83 5.17 -5.07
C TRP A 46 0.83 5.70 -4.06
N THR A 47 1.00 5.34 -2.79
CA THR A 47 0.15 5.87 -1.72
C THR A 47 0.24 7.40 -1.66
N THR A 48 1.45 7.91 -1.78
CA THR A 48 1.68 9.36 -1.76
C THR A 48 1.00 10.04 -2.93
N ARG A 49 0.99 9.40 -4.10
CA ARG A 49 0.39 9.98 -5.30
C ARG A 49 -1.13 9.91 -5.28
N LEU A 50 -1.69 8.84 -4.71
CA LEU A 50 -3.12 8.57 -4.83
C LEU A 50 -3.95 9.24 -3.77
N TRP A 51 -3.40 9.51 -2.61
CA TRP A 51 -4.15 10.10 -1.51
C TRP A 51 -3.51 11.40 -1.07
N PRO A 52 -4.33 12.40 -0.75
CA PRO A 52 -3.81 13.64 -0.18
C PRO A 52 -3.25 13.37 1.22
N ASP A 53 -2.45 14.31 1.70
CA ASP A 53 -1.92 14.20 3.06
C ASP A 53 -3.08 14.15 4.05
N SER A 54 -3.03 13.15 4.92
CA SER A 54 -4.07 12.90 5.90
C SER A 54 -3.49 12.05 7.00
N PRO A 55 -4.14 12.02 8.17
CA PRO A 55 -3.68 11.11 9.22
C PRO A 55 -3.67 9.65 8.78
N GLN A 56 -4.64 9.24 7.98
CA GLN A 56 -4.70 7.86 7.48
C GLN A 56 -3.51 7.57 6.59
N ARG A 57 -3.17 8.50 5.68
CA ARG A 57 -2.03 8.30 4.80
C ARG A 57 -0.74 8.22 5.60
N ARG A 58 -0.59 9.11 6.59
CA ARG A 58 0.64 9.10 7.39
C ARG A 58 0.79 7.79 8.17
N GLN A 59 -0.30 7.29 8.73
CA GLN A 59 -0.26 6.02 9.44
C GLN A 59 0.09 4.86 8.52
N ALA A 60 -0.51 4.83 7.34
CA ALA A 60 -0.23 3.76 6.37
C ALA A 60 1.23 3.79 5.97
N ARG A 61 1.78 4.98 5.70
CA ARG A 61 3.18 5.11 5.30
C ARG A 61 4.12 4.70 6.42
N THR A 62 3.79 5.05 7.66
CA THR A 62 4.60 4.65 8.80
C THR A 62 4.67 3.13 8.90
N ARG A 63 3.53 2.46 8.76
CA ARG A 63 3.50 1.00 8.80
C ARG A 63 4.26 0.37 7.66
N LEU A 64 4.19 0.97 6.46
CA LEU A 64 4.94 0.45 5.33
C LEU A 64 6.44 0.54 5.58
N ARG A 65 6.89 1.64 6.17
CA ARG A 65 8.32 1.77 6.50
C ARG A 65 8.76 0.77 7.56
N GLU A 66 7.92 0.56 8.56
CA GLU A 66 8.23 -0.42 9.60
C GLU A 66 8.34 -1.82 9.02
N LEU A 67 7.44 -2.17 8.10
CA LEU A 67 7.48 -3.47 7.45
C LEU A 67 8.74 -3.63 6.60
N GLN A 68 9.21 -2.55 5.98
CA GLN A 68 10.42 -2.61 5.17
C GLN A 68 11.65 -2.93 6.00
N GLN A 69 11.65 -2.56 7.27
CA GLN A 69 12.82 -2.68 8.12
C GLN A 69 12.78 -3.88 9.05
N ALA A 70 11.67 -4.59 9.09
CA ALA A 70 11.47 -5.67 10.05
C ALA A 70 11.76 -7.03 9.42
N PRO A 71 12.04 -8.05 10.25
CA PRO A 71 12.17 -9.41 9.74
C PRO A 71 10.89 -9.84 9.03
N LEU A 72 11.06 -10.52 7.91
CA LEU A 72 9.95 -10.79 7.02
C LEU A 72 8.88 -11.69 7.65
N ARG A 73 9.31 -12.79 8.23
CA ARG A 73 8.37 -13.80 8.70
C ARG A 73 7.42 -13.34 9.78
N PRO A 74 7.92 -12.73 10.86
CA PRO A 74 7.02 -12.31 11.94
C PRO A 74 6.08 -11.19 11.52
N ARG A 75 6.28 -10.61 10.33
CA ARG A 75 5.51 -9.44 9.89
C ARG A 75 4.41 -9.76 8.90
N LEU A 76 4.23 -11.02 8.54
CA LEU A 76 3.16 -11.37 7.60
C LEU A 76 1.77 -10.96 8.10
N PRO A 77 1.40 -11.18 9.38
CA PRO A 77 0.10 -10.69 9.84
C PRO A 77 -0.01 -9.17 9.80
N GLU A 78 1.08 -8.45 10.08
CA GLU A 78 1.06 -7.00 10.01
C GLU A 78 0.93 -6.51 8.57
N LEU A 79 1.54 -7.21 7.62
CA LEU A 79 1.36 -6.89 6.22
C LEU A 79 -0.11 -6.99 5.84
N GLY A 80 -0.78 -8.06 6.25
CA GLY A 80 -2.20 -8.21 5.97
C GLY A 80 -3.01 -7.06 6.53
N THR A 81 -2.72 -6.64 7.76
CA THR A 81 -3.41 -5.49 8.37
C THR A 81 -3.17 -4.21 7.59
N THR A 82 -1.91 -3.97 7.19
CA THR A 82 -1.57 -2.77 6.44
C THR A 82 -2.29 -2.73 5.10
N LEU A 83 -2.35 -3.86 4.41
CA LEU A 83 -3.04 -3.93 3.13
C LEU A 83 -4.53 -3.70 3.28
N LEU A 84 -5.13 -4.22 4.35
CA LEU A 84 -6.54 -3.94 4.64
C LEU A 84 -6.75 -2.47 4.91
N GLN A 85 -5.82 -1.83 5.60
CA GLN A 85 -5.92 -0.39 5.84
C GLN A 85 -5.89 0.40 4.53
N LEU A 86 -5.00 0.04 3.62
CA LEU A 86 -4.93 0.70 2.33
C LEU A 86 -6.21 0.49 1.54
N GLN A 87 -6.76 -0.72 1.58
CA GLN A 87 -8.01 -0.98 0.90
C GLN A 87 -9.15 -0.17 1.50
N ALA A 88 -9.19 -0.06 2.83
CA ALA A 88 -10.22 0.73 3.49
C ALA A 88 -10.11 2.21 3.11
N MET A 89 -8.89 2.73 2.98
CA MET A 89 -8.69 4.10 2.53
C MET A 89 -9.22 4.30 1.11
N ARG A 90 -8.99 3.30 0.24
CA ARG A 90 -9.46 3.37 -1.14
C ARG A 90 -10.98 3.39 -1.22
N GLU A 91 -11.64 2.68 -0.31
CA GLU A 91 -13.10 2.55 -0.30
C GLU A 91 -13.77 3.46 0.72
N GLY A 92 -13.00 3.97 1.67
CA GLY A 92 -13.54 4.56 2.87
C GLY A 92 -14.39 5.79 2.64
N ARG A 93 -14.05 6.58 1.67
CA ARG A 93 -14.83 7.78 1.43
C ARG A 93 -16.22 7.44 0.92
N SER A 94 -16.44 6.28 0.37
CA SER A 94 -17.77 5.88 -0.06
C SER A 94 -18.64 5.47 1.11
N THR A 95 -18.04 5.20 2.26
CA THR A 95 -18.78 4.81 3.46
C THR A 95 -18.98 5.97 4.42
N GLN A 96 -18.37 7.09 4.11
CA GLN A 96 -18.52 8.28 4.96
C GLN A 96 -19.75 9.09 4.59
#